data_6d9b09da6633f97887fc49a563c272db
#
_entry.id   6d9b09da6633f97887fc49a563c272db
#
_cell.length_a   1.000
_cell.length_b   1.000
_cell.length_c   1.000
_cell.angle_alpha   90.00
_cell.angle_beta   90.00
_cell.angle_gamma   90.00
#
_symmetry.space_group_name_H-M   'P 1'
#
loop_
_entity.id
_entity.type
_entity.pdbx_description
1 polymer ?
#
loop_
_entity_poly.entity_id
_entity_poly.type
_entity_poly.pdbx_seq_one_letter_code
_entity_poly.pdbx_strand_id
1 'polypeptide(L)'
;MQPNRKSGSSLFDDQFEVILADDEYSRSIHYQLRYQVYCLEEGFEDQNHFSNGEERDQWDDRSVHFLVRSKCSNEWVAAMRMVIPETGKLPIEQMCNIDPVVMPSFPEKQIAEISRMCIVDSHRRKQLMDSAAGNPGNSQDKTALRVVPDTKETGTGVRVHKSIIMKGLLRAAATYSQDHNIPFWYFLTTPALARIISRLNVQLIKVGSAYEHRGTRYPFLANIRQAVEQAKKGCPDMAATLYSKKAAYTRFTERGMPAREMHEDDFYQVA
;
A
#
# COMPACT_ATOMS: atom_id res chain seq x y z
N MET A 1 2.18 -32.85 18.73
CA MET A 1 2.82 -31.69 19.40
C MET A 1 2.54 -30.48 18.52
N GLN A 2 1.62 -29.60 18.90
CA GLN A 2 1.41 -28.34 18.19
C GLN A 2 2.55 -27.38 18.58
N PRO A 3 3.13 -26.64 17.62
CA PRO A 3 4.15 -25.64 17.95
C PRO A 3 3.51 -24.54 18.78
N ASN A 4 4.11 -24.28 19.91
CA ASN A 4 3.77 -23.25 20.88
C ASN A 4 3.74 -21.88 20.19
N ARG A 5 2.56 -21.32 19.90
CA ARG A 5 2.40 -19.97 19.40
C ARG A 5 2.97 -19.02 20.47
N LYS A 6 4.09 -18.38 20.16
CA LYS A 6 4.62 -17.29 20.97
C LYS A 6 3.52 -16.24 21.12
N SER A 7 3.04 -16.08 22.32
CA SER A 7 2.05 -15.10 22.74
C SER A 7 2.45 -13.70 22.23
N GLY A 8 1.70 -13.14 21.28
CA GLY A 8 1.74 -11.73 20.89
C GLY A 8 2.29 -11.36 19.51
N SER A 9 2.66 -12.31 18.65
CA SER A 9 3.00 -12.01 17.25
C SER A 9 1.74 -12.11 16.37
N SER A 10 1.53 -11.14 15.49
CA SER A 10 0.43 -11.19 14.51
C SER A 10 0.84 -12.06 13.33
N LEU A 11 -0.15 -12.64 12.62
CA LEU A 11 0.11 -13.40 11.38
C LEU A 11 0.93 -12.60 10.35
N PHE A 12 0.79 -11.28 10.35
CA PHE A 12 1.61 -10.39 9.54
C PHE A 12 3.07 -10.41 9.98
N ASP A 13 3.33 -10.22 11.28
CA ASP A 13 4.69 -10.09 11.82
C ASP A 13 5.51 -11.38 11.67
N ASP A 14 4.85 -12.54 11.57
CA ASP A 14 5.52 -13.81 11.33
C ASP A 14 6.03 -13.95 9.89
N GLN A 15 5.33 -13.34 8.92
CA GLN A 15 5.57 -13.53 7.49
C GLN A 15 6.16 -12.30 6.79
N PHE A 16 5.87 -11.11 7.30
CA PHE A 16 6.20 -9.84 6.65
C PHE A 16 6.79 -8.83 7.62
N GLU A 17 7.37 -7.81 7.05
CA GLU A 17 7.81 -6.61 7.75
C GLU A 17 7.47 -5.39 6.91
N VAL A 18 7.22 -4.26 7.58
CA VAL A 18 7.06 -2.96 6.92
C VAL A 18 8.36 -2.17 7.07
N ILE A 19 8.80 -1.59 5.96
CA ILE A 19 10.00 -0.78 5.89
C ILE A 19 9.62 0.59 5.35
N LEU A 20 10.10 1.65 6.01
CA LEU A 20 10.02 3.01 5.55
C LEU A 20 11.12 3.24 4.52
N ALA A 21 10.74 3.61 3.30
CA ALA A 21 11.66 3.96 2.24
C ALA A 21 12.09 5.43 2.44
N ASP A 22 13.20 5.63 3.16
CA ASP A 22 13.68 6.93 3.62
C ASP A 22 14.96 7.41 2.91
N ASP A 23 15.48 6.61 1.98
CA ASP A 23 16.58 6.98 1.09
C ASP A 23 16.21 6.83 -0.40
N GLU A 24 17.08 7.25 -1.30
CA GLU A 24 16.84 7.23 -2.74
C GLU A 24 16.67 5.80 -3.28
N TYR A 25 17.50 4.87 -2.83
CA TYR A 25 17.44 3.46 -3.26
C TYR A 25 16.12 2.80 -2.87
N SER A 26 15.70 2.92 -1.63
CA SER A 26 14.44 2.34 -1.16
C SER A 26 13.21 3.02 -1.78
N ARG A 27 13.29 4.32 -2.10
CA ARG A 27 12.24 5.01 -2.87
C ARG A 27 12.16 4.51 -4.29
N SER A 28 13.28 4.23 -4.95
CA SER A 28 13.31 3.60 -6.27
C SER A 28 12.58 2.26 -6.25
N ILE A 29 12.84 1.39 -5.26
CA ILE A 29 12.10 0.13 -5.07
C ILE A 29 10.59 0.39 -4.96
N HIS A 30 10.19 1.40 -4.19
CA HIS A 30 8.78 1.77 -4.04
C HIS A 30 8.13 2.17 -5.37
N TYR A 31 8.84 2.96 -6.20
CA TYR A 31 8.35 3.41 -7.50
C TYR A 31 8.31 2.28 -8.53
N GLN A 32 9.26 1.36 -8.50
CA GLN A 32 9.30 0.16 -9.35
C GLN A 32 8.14 -0.80 -9.03
N LEU A 33 7.83 -1.03 -7.74
CA LEU A 33 6.65 -1.81 -7.35
C LEU A 33 5.36 -1.17 -7.85
N ARG A 34 5.24 0.14 -7.77
CA ARG A 34 4.09 0.87 -8.30
C ARG A 34 4.00 0.74 -9.82
N TYR A 35 5.12 0.87 -10.52
CA TYR A 35 5.18 0.67 -11.96
C TYR A 35 4.74 -0.74 -12.34
N GLN A 36 5.26 -1.76 -11.66
CA GLN A 36 4.86 -3.14 -11.88
C GLN A 36 3.34 -3.30 -11.75
N VAL A 37 2.75 -2.83 -10.65
CA VAL A 37 1.32 -3.04 -10.40
C VAL A 37 0.46 -2.14 -11.27
N TYR A 38 0.75 -0.83 -11.35
CA TYR A 38 -0.13 0.12 -12.03
C TYR A 38 0.03 0.15 -13.54
N CYS A 39 1.24 -0.07 -14.06
CA CYS A 39 1.49 -0.06 -15.50
C CYS A 39 1.38 -1.48 -16.10
N LEU A 40 2.06 -2.47 -15.49
CA LEU A 40 2.18 -3.79 -16.10
C LEU A 40 1.06 -4.76 -15.72
N GLU A 41 0.65 -4.82 -14.44
CA GLU A 41 -0.36 -5.76 -13.97
C GLU A 41 -1.79 -5.27 -14.21
N GLU A 42 -2.10 -4.02 -13.88
CA GLU A 42 -3.46 -3.46 -13.92
C GLU A 42 -3.73 -2.57 -15.14
N GLY A 43 -2.68 -2.06 -15.81
CA GLY A 43 -2.82 -1.17 -16.97
C GLY A 43 -3.51 0.16 -16.61
N PHE A 44 -3.39 0.62 -15.38
CA PHE A 44 -3.99 1.87 -14.92
C PHE A 44 -3.21 3.10 -15.37
N GLU A 45 -1.90 2.97 -15.56
CA GLU A 45 -1.01 4.00 -16.05
C GLU A 45 -0.36 3.55 -17.36
N ASP A 46 -0.14 4.49 -18.29
CA ASP A 46 0.61 4.22 -19.50
C ASP A 46 2.10 4.06 -19.19
N GLN A 47 2.62 2.86 -19.43
CA GLN A 47 4.03 2.53 -19.21
C GLN A 47 5.00 3.45 -19.96
N ASN A 48 4.58 4.04 -21.10
CA ASN A 48 5.41 4.93 -21.90
C ASN A 48 5.70 6.27 -21.20
N HIS A 49 4.94 6.63 -20.16
CA HIS A 49 5.20 7.81 -19.34
C HIS A 49 6.36 7.61 -18.36
N PHE A 50 6.81 6.37 -18.14
CA PHE A 50 7.80 5.99 -17.13
C PHE A 50 8.94 5.19 -17.76
N SER A 51 9.78 5.85 -18.56
CA SER A 51 10.85 5.23 -19.35
C SER A 51 11.92 4.52 -18.51
N ASN A 52 12.02 4.88 -17.22
CA ASN A 52 12.94 4.26 -16.26
C ASN A 52 12.29 3.13 -15.43
N GLY A 53 11.04 2.74 -15.73
CA GLY A 53 10.32 1.72 -14.96
C GLY A 53 9.90 2.15 -13.55
N GLU A 54 9.83 3.45 -13.27
CA GLU A 54 9.42 4.00 -11.98
C GLU A 54 8.15 4.83 -12.12
N GLU A 55 7.02 4.38 -11.56
CA GLU A 55 5.81 5.20 -11.47
C GLU A 55 5.94 6.18 -10.32
N ARG A 56 6.07 7.46 -10.65
CA ARG A 56 6.18 8.55 -9.68
C ARG A 56 5.45 9.80 -10.15
N ASP A 57 5.02 10.62 -9.20
CA ASP A 57 4.33 11.89 -9.47
C ASP A 57 4.85 13.03 -8.56
N GLN A 58 4.35 14.23 -8.79
CA GLN A 58 4.74 15.44 -8.04
C GLN A 58 4.50 15.39 -6.52
N TRP A 59 3.72 14.41 -6.04
CA TRP A 59 3.38 14.28 -4.63
C TRP A 59 4.39 13.43 -3.86
N ASP A 60 5.25 12.70 -4.57
CA ASP A 60 6.18 11.76 -3.96
C ASP A 60 7.25 12.46 -3.12
N ASP A 61 7.68 13.67 -3.50
CA ASP A 61 8.71 14.41 -2.77
C ASP A 61 8.26 14.86 -1.37
N ARG A 62 6.94 14.97 -1.14
CA ARG A 62 6.35 15.31 0.16
C ARG A 62 5.54 14.16 0.74
N SER A 63 6.02 12.95 0.55
CA SER A 63 5.34 11.74 0.97
C SER A 63 6.21 10.84 1.81
N VAL A 64 5.55 10.07 2.65
CA VAL A 64 6.14 8.95 3.37
C VAL A 64 5.81 7.68 2.60
N HIS A 65 6.82 6.86 2.35
CA HIS A 65 6.74 5.67 1.52
C HIS A 65 6.91 4.41 2.37
N PHE A 66 5.92 3.52 2.34
CA PHE A 66 5.93 2.25 3.05
C PHE A 66 6.11 1.11 2.07
N LEU A 67 7.04 0.23 2.35
CA LEU A 67 7.30 -1.00 1.62
C LEU A 67 6.99 -2.21 2.50
N VAL A 68 6.49 -3.29 1.92
CA VAL A 68 6.36 -4.58 2.61
C VAL A 68 7.27 -5.60 1.97
N ARG A 69 8.06 -6.27 2.81
CA ARG A 69 8.94 -7.35 2.40
C ARG A 69 8.48 -8.67 3.02
N SER A 70 8.50 -9.74 2.22
CA SER A 70 8.33 -11.10 2.70
C SER A 70 9.59 -11.56 3.42
N LYS A 71 9.46 -12.08 4.64
CA LYS A 71 10.60 -12.61 5.42
C LYS A 71 11.08 -13.96 4.91
N CYS A 72 10.19 -14.70 4.24
CA CYS A 72 10.51 -16.02 3.72
C CYS A 72 11.29 -15.93 2.40
N SER A 73 10.76 -15.16 1.42
CA SER A 73 11.37 -15.03 0.09
C SER A 73 12.30 -13.83 -0.04
N ASN A 74 12.32 -12.92 0.92
CA ASN A 74 13.03 -11.64 0.89
C ASN A 74 12.56 -10.67 -0.21
N GLU A 75 11.43 -10.98 -0.87
CA GLU A 75 10.86 -10.19 -1.95
C GLU A 75 10.04 -9.02 -1.45
N TRP A 76 10.03 -7.93 -2.21
CA TRP A 76 9.13 -6.81 -2.03
C TRP A 76 7.75 -7.17 -2.60
N VAL A 77 6.71 -7.06 -1.78
CA VAL A 77 5.38 -7.57 -2.12
C VAL A 77 4.29 -6.51 -2.11
N ALA A 78 4.54 -5.34 -1.53
CA ALA A 78 3.56 -4.26 -1.50
C ALA A 78 4.21 -2.90 -1.24
N ALA A 79 3.51 -1.85 -1.67
CA ALA A 79 3.86 -0.47 -1.41
C ALA A 79 2.61 0.35 -1.03
N MET A 80 2.81 1.44 -0.30
CA MET A 80 1.78 2.42 0.04
C MET A 80 2.42 3.78 0.27
N ARG A 81 1.75 4.83 -0.17
CA ARG A 81 2.18 6.21 0.02
C ARG A 81 1.25 6.94 1.00
N MET A 82 1.83 7.76 1.86
CA MET A 82 1.14 8.74 2.68
C MET A 82 1.63 10.13 2.31
N VAL A 83 0.80 10.93 1.64
CA VAL A 83 1.11 12.32 1.29
C VAL A 83 0.90 13.17 2.53
N ILE A 84 1.93 13.92 2.92
CA ILE A 84 1.92 14.82 4.07
C ILE A 84 1.71 16.25 3.57
N PRO A 85 0.72 16.99 4.06
CA PRO A 85 0.55 18.38 3.69
C PRO A 85 1.58 19.23 4.44
N GLU A 86 2.61 19.69 3.74
CA GLU A 86 3.53 20.70 4.30
C GLU A 86 2.94 22.11 4.11
N THR A 87 2.49 22.38 2.90
CA THR A 87 1.80 23.60 2.50
C THR A 87 0.86 23.32 1.34
N GLY A 88 -0.36 23.84 1.40
CA GLY A 88 -1.34 23.74 0.31
C GLY A 88 -2.16 22.43 0.31
N LYS A 89 -2.89 22.21 -0.76
CA LYS A 89 -3.89 21.15 -0.89
C LYS A 89 -3.27 19.76 -1.07
N LEU A 90 -3.96 18.76 -0.58
CA LEU A 90 -3.70 17.34 -0.86
C LEU A 90 -4.20 16.95 -2.27
N PRO A 91 -3.70 15.84 -2.87
CA PRO A 91 -4.18 15.35 -4.16
C PRO A 91 -5.70 15.26 -4.25
N ILE A 92 -6.33 14.65 -3.24
CA ILE A 92 -7.79 14.48 -3.20
C ILE A 92 -8.56 15.80 -3.20
N GLU A 93 -8.03 16.84 -2.56
CA GLU A 93 -8.64 18.18 -2.51
C GLU A 93 -8.51 18.96 -3.82
N GLN A 94 -7.57 18.53 -4.69
CA GLN A 94 -7.47 19.04 -6.05
C GLN A 94 -8.40 18.32 -7.03
N MET A 95 -8.66 17.04 -6.78
CA MET A 95 -9.48 16.19 -7.65
C MET A 95 -10.97 16.21 -7.30
N CYS A 96 -11.30 16.35 -6.02
CA CYS A 96 -12.66 16.21 -5.51
C CYS A 96 -13.14 17.46 -4.80
N ASN A 97 -14.44 17.76 -4.93
CA ASN A 97 -15.11 18.72 -4.06
C ASN A 97 -15.36 18.04 -2.70
N ILE A 98 -14.60 18.44 -1.70
CA ILE A 98 -14.80 18.00 -0.31
C ILE A 98 -15.89 18.86 0.31
N ASP A 99 -16.89 18.23 0.96
CA ASP A 99 -18.00 18.91 1.61
C ASP A 99 -17.51 19.64 2.88
N PRO A 100 -17.55 20.98 2.90
CA PRO A 100 -17.07 21.76 4.05
C PRO A 100 -17.92 21.56 5.31
N VAL A 101 -19.17 21.09 5.18
CA VAL A 101 -20.06 20.83 6.33
C VAL A 101 -19.64 19.58 7.09
N VAL A 102 -19.07 18.60 6.39
CA VAL A 102 -18.56 17.34 7.00
C VAL A 102 -17.16 17.52 7.57
N MET A 103 -16.46 18.57 7.13
CA MET A 103 -15.11 18.90 7.57
C MET A 103 -15.16 19.93 8.71
N PRO A 104 -15.03 19.49 9.97
CA PRO A 104 -14.71 20.43 11.03
C PRO A 104 -13.40 21.14 10.70
N SER A 105 -13.24 22.39 11.17
CA SER A 105 -12.03 23.19 10.95
C SER A 105 -10.80 22.51 11.56
N PHE A 106 -10.20 21.59 10.84
CA PHE A 106 -8.94 20.98 11.24
C PHE A 106 -7.76 21.83 10.73
N PRO A 107 -6.69 21.99 11.52
CA PRO A 107 -5.47 22.55 11.02
C PRO A 107 -4.99 21.71 9.82
N GLU A 108 -4.62 22.36 8.71
CA GLU A 108 -4.21 21.70 7.45
C GLU A 108 -3.11 20.63 7.65
N LYS A 109 -2.21 20.83 8.61
CA LYS A 109 -1.11 19.90 8.92
C LYS A 109 -1.54 18.63 9.66
N GLN A 110 -2.82 18.45 9.95
CA GLN A 110 -3.32 17.29 10.70
C GLN A 110 -3.99 16.22 9.83
N ILE A 111 -4.00 16.38 8.53
CA ILE A 111 -4.61 15.43 7.60
C ILE A 111 -3.56 14.96 6.61
N ALA A 112 -3.35 13.66 6.47
CA ALA A 112 -2.56 13.07 5.39
C ALA A 112 -3.47 12.35 4.40
N GLU A 113 -2.98 12.10 3.18
CA GLU A 113 -3.70 11.27 2.21
C GLU A 113 -3.00 9.93 2.03
N ILE A 114 -3.73 8.83 2.27
CA ILE A 114 -3.28 7.48 1.93
C ILE A 114 -3.61 7.21 0.47
N SER A 115 -2.59 6.92 -0.31
CA SER A 115 -2.70 6.67 -1.75
C SER A 115 -1.68 5.64 -2.23
N ARG A 116 -1.73 5.28 -3.50
CA ARG A 116 -0.77 4.37 -4.15
C ARG A 116 -0.55 3.07 -3.38
N MET A 117 -1.60 2.56 -2.69
CA MET A 117 -1.54 1.24 -2.08
C MET A 117 -1.62 0.17 -3.17
N CYS A 118 -0.57 -0.61 -3.32
CA CYS A 118 -0.49 -1.69 -4.28
C CYS A 118 0.09 -2.96 -3.63
N ILE A 119 -0.35 -4.12 -4.09
CA ILE A 119 0.10 -5.44 -3.65
C ILE A 119 0.35 -6.25 -4.91
N VAL A 120 1.58 -6.72 -5.07
CA VAL A 120 2.02 -7.50 -6.24
C VAL A 120 1.21 -8.79 -6.35
N ASP A 121 0.72 -9.10 -7.53
CA ASP A 121 0.10 -10.37 -7.81
C ASP A 121 1.16 -11.37 -8.30
N SER A 122 1.52 -12.32 -7.44
CA SER A 122 2.55 -13.31 -7.73
C SER A 122 2.25 -14.17 -8.96
N HIS A 123 0.97 -14.42 -9.27
CA HIS A 123 0.58 -15.16 -10.48
C HIS A 123 0.76 -14.33 -11.74
N ARG A 124 0.33 -13.07 -11.73
CA ARG A 124 0.53 -12.15 -12.86
C ARG A 124 2.00 -11.87 -13.11
N ARG A 125 2.78 -11.67 -12.02
CA ARG A 125 4.23 -11.50 -12.11
C ARG A 125 4.88 -12.68 -12.83
N LYS A 126 4.55 -13.91 -12.45
CA LYS A 126 5.06 -15.11 -13.11
C LYS A 126 4.69 -15.17 -14.58
N GLN A 127 3.43 -14.86 -14.95
CA GLN A 127 3.00 -14.82 -16.34
C GLN A 127 3.75 -13.76 -17.16
N LEU A 128 4.02 -12.58 -16.59
CA LEU A 128 4.81 -11.54 -17.25
C LEU A 128 6.26 -12.00 -17.48
N MET A 129 6.88 -12.64 -16.49
CA MET A 129 8.24 -13.19 -16.61
C MET A 129 8.31 -14.31 -17.66
N ASP A 130 7.35 -15.24 -17.65
CA ASP A 130 7.28 -16.33 -18.63
C ASP A 130 7.06 -15.79 -20.06
N SER A 131 6.30 -14.72 -20.21
CA SER A 131 6.07 -14.04 -21.49
C SER A 131 7.31 -13.28 -21.99
N ALA A 132 8.09 -12.69 -21.09
CA ALA A 132 9.34 -12.01 -21.43
C ALA A 132 10.48 -12.99 -21.77
N ALA A 133 10.48 -14.18 -21.17
CA ALA A 133 11.44 -15.26 -21.44
C ALA A 133 11.10 -16.10 -22.69
N GLY A 134 9.88 -16.00 -23.21
CA GLY A 134 9.37 -16.75 -24.38
C GLY A 134 9.54 -15.99 -25.67
N ASN A 135 10.34 -16.54 -26.58
CA ASN A 135 10.66 -16.27 -27.97
C ASN A 135 9.74 -15.28 -28.73
N PRO A 136 10.30 -14.34 -29.53
CA PRO A 136 9.52 -13.38 -30.33
C PRO A 136 9.01 -14.05 -31.62
N GLY A 137 7.87 -14.69 -31.56
CA GLY A 137 7.28 -15.32 -32.74
C GLY A 137 5.86 -15.84 -32.49
N ASN A 138 4.91 -14.98 -32.25
CA ASN A 138 3.57 -15.00 -32.84
C ASN A 138 2.66 -13.93 -32.19
N SER A 139 2.63 -12.76 -32.80
CA SER A 139 1.68 -11.72 -32.44
C SER A 139 0.42 -11.89 -33.26
N GLN A 140 -0.59 -12.53 -32.71
CA GLN A 140 -2.02 -12.33 -33.07
C GLN A 140 -2.89 -12.97 -31.98
N ASP A 141 -3.26 -12.24 -30.96
CA ASP A 141 -4.63 -12.17 -30.44
C ASP A 141 -4.76 -11.08 -29.35
N LYS A 142 -5.26 -9.93 -29.79
CA LYS A 142 -5.73 -8.90 -28.87
C LYS A 142 -7.17 -9.24 -28.50
N THR A 143 -7.38 -10.01 -27.46
CA THR A 143 -8.72 -10.22 -26.92
C THR A 143 -8.73 -9.97 -25.42
N ALA A 144 -9.48 -8.91 -25.06
CA ALA A 144 -10.05 -8.55 -23.77
C ALA A 144 -9.67 -9.45 -22.57
N LEU A 145 -8.96 -8.87 -21.60
CA LEU A 145 -8.79 -9.42 -20.26
C LEU A 145 -10.15 -9.63 -19.59
N ARG A 146 -10.62 -10.88 -19.67
CA ARG A 146 -11.73 -11.36 -18.85
C ARG A 146 -11.31 -11.38 -17.38
N VAL A 147 -12.07 -10.69 -16.54
CA VAL A 147 -12.05 -10.89 -15.09
C VAL A 147 -12.44 -12.35 -14.84
N VAL A 148 -11.47 -13.16 -14.47
CA VAL A 148 -11.70 -14.56 -14.07
C VAL A 148 -12.13 -14.54 -12.60
N PRO A 149 -13.31 -15.10 -12.25
CA PRO A 149 -13.71 -15.25 -10.86
C PRO A 149 -12.79 -16.26 -10.15
N ASP A 150 -12.57 -16.01 -8.88
CA ASP A 150 -11.77 -16.75 -7.90
C ASP A 150 -12.01 -18.27 -8.00
N THR A 151 -11.20 -19.01 -8.75
CA THR A 151 -11.24 -20.48 -8.79
C THR A 151 -10.34 -21.02 -7.69
N LYS A 152 -10.95 -21.87 -6.86
CA LYS A 152 -10.30 -22.64 -5.79
C LYS A 152 -9.15 -23.47 -6.35
N GLU A 153 -7.91 -23.09 -6.02
CA GLU A 153 -6.77 -23.97 -6.20
C GLU A 153 -6.34 -24.59 -4.86
N THR A 154 -6.44 -25.91 -4.80
CA THR A 154 -5.88 -26.77 -3.77
C THR A 154 -4.39 -26.94 -4.01
N GLY A 155 -3.60 -26.02 -3.49
CA GLY A 155 -2.14 -26.14 -3.45
C GLY A 155 -1.66 -25.64 -2.09
N THR A 156 -0.77 -26.36 -1.43
CA THR A 156 -0.16 -26.08 -0.12
C THR A 156 0.79 -24.86 -0.13
N GLY A 157 0.55 -23.88 -0.99
CA GLY A 157 1.14 -22.56 -0.93
C GLY A 157 0.31 -21.69 0.00
N VAL A 158 0.93 -21.09 1.02
CA VAL A 158 0.29 -20.11 1.91
C VAL A 158 -0.26 -19.00 1.04
N ARG A 159 -1.58 -18.99 0.83
CA ARG A 159 -2.27 -17.85 0.20
C ARG A 159 -2.00 -16.64 1.07
N VAL A 160 -1.14 -15.78 0.59
CA VAL A 160 -0.92 -14.47 1.19
C VAL A 160 -2.21 -13.70 1.05
N HIS A 161 -2.99 -13.62 2.11
CA HIS A 161 -4.22 -12.86 2.09
C HIS A 161 -3.86 -11.38 1.96
N LYS A 162 -4.19 -10.77 0.81
CA LYS A 162 -4.01 -9.33 0.56
C LYS A 162 -4.48 -8.47 1.75
N SER A 163 -5.49 -8.95 2.49
CA SER A 163 -5.98 -8.31 3.72
C SER A 163 -4.96 -8.28 4.88
N ILE A 164 -4.06 -9.27 4.98
CA ILE A 164 -3.01 -9.31 6.02
C ILE A 164 -1.95 -8.25 5.72
N ILE A 165 -1.53 -8.13 4.47
CA ILE A 165 -0.57 -7.10 4.02
C ILE A 165 -1.16 -5.71 4.21
N MET A 166 -2.41 -5.49 3.79
CA MET A 166 -3.09 -4.21 3.98
C MET A 166 -3.19 -3.83 5.46
N LYS A 167 -3.47 -4.78 6.37
CA LYS A 167 -3.45 -4.56 7.83
C LYS A 167 -2.08 -4.08 8.29
N GLY A 168 -1.00 -4.73 7.85
CA GLY A 168 0.36 -4.35 8.19
C GLY A 168 0.69 -2.91 7.76
N LEU A 169 0.35 -2.55 6.51
CA LEU A 169 0.54 -1.20 5.98
C LEU A 169 -0.26 -0.15 6.75
N LEU A 170 -1.56 -0.38 7.00
CA LEU A 170 -2.38 0.56 7.77
C LEU A 170 -1.91 0.71 9.22
N ARG A 171 -1.41 -0.38 9.85
CA ARG A 171 -0.81 -0.32 11.18
C ARG A 171 0.46 0.53 11.19
N ALA A 172 1.34 0.35 10.22
CA ALA A 172 2.56 1.15 10.08
C ALA A 172 2.25 2.64 9.89
N ALA A 173 1.30 2.95 9.01
CA ALA A 173 0.82 4.31 8.79
C ALA A 173 0.19 4.91 10.06
N ALA A 174 -0.60 4.12 10.82
CA ALA A 174 -1.20 4.58 12.07
C ALA A 174 -0.15 4.88 13.15
N THR A 175 0.89 4.05 13.24
CA THR A 175 2.03 4.29 14.14
C THR A 175 2.76 5.57 13.72
N TYR A 176 3.11 5.72 12.45
CA TYR A 176 3.73 6.94 11.93
C TYR A 176 2.89 8.19 12.23
N SER A 177 1.58 8.09 12.01
CA SER A 177 0.64 9.19 12.27
C SER A 177 0.58 9.60 13.73
N GLN A 178 0.66 8.64 14.66
CA GLN A 178 0.72 8.94 16.10
C GLN A 178 2.02 9.68 16.46
N ASP A 179 3.14 9.20 15.95
CA ASP A 179 4.47 9.78 16.21
C ASP A 179 4.61 11.21 15.67
N HIS A 180 3.85 11.54 14.59
CA HIS A 180 3.90 12.84 13.89
C HIS A 180 2.64 13.68 14.11
N ASN A 181 1.74 13.29 15.02
CA ASN A 181 0.50 14.00 15.35
C ASN A 181 -0.40 14.26 14.11
N ILE A 182 -0.63 13.23 13.30
CA ILE A 182 -1.51 13.23 12.13
C ILE A 182 -2.76 12.41 12.45
N PRO A 183 -3.82 13.00 13.02
CA PRO A 183 -4.98 12.26 13.49
C PRO A 183 -5.98 11.85 12.40
N PHE A 184 -5.86 12.40 11.19
CA PHE A 184 -6.84 12.17 10.14
C PHE A 184 -6.17 11.70 8.85
N TRP A 185 -6.89 10.82 8.12
CA TRP A 185 -6.49 10.41 6.77
C TRP A 185 -7.62 10.62 5.77
N TYR A 186 -7.25 11.08 4.59
CA TYR A 186 -8.08 10.98 3.41
C TYR A 186 -7.80 9.69 2.63
N PHE A 187 -8.87 9.19 1.98
CA PHE A 187 -8.80 8.12 0.99
C PHE A 187 -9.69 8.47 -0.20
N LEU A 188 -9.16 8.42 -1.42
CA LEU A 188 -9.96 8.38 -2.64
C LEU A 188 -10.07 6.93 -3.11
N THR A 189 -11.20 6.30 -2.85
CA THR A 189 -11.31 4.84 -3.06
C THR A 189 -12.71 4.39 -3.48
N THR A 190 -12.78 3.12 -3.93
CA THR A 190 -14.06 2.49 -4.27
C THR A 190 -14.85 2.13 -3.01
N PRO A 191 -16.20 2.05 -3.09
CA PRO A 191 -17.02 1.59 -1.96
C PRO A 191 -16.65 0.17 -1.48
N ALA A 192 -16.16 -0.68 -2.37
CA ALA A 192 -15.72 -2.02 -2.02
C ALA A 192 -14.49 -2.00 -1.11
N LEU A 193 -13.45 -1.24 -1.48
CA LEU A 193 -12.24 -1.11 -0.67
C LEU A 193 -12.53 -0.36 0.64
N ALA A 194 -13.39 0.67 0.61
CA ALA A 194 -13.83 1.36 1.82
C ALA A 194 -14.45 0.40 2.84
N ARG A 195 -15.32 -0.54 2.40
CA ARG A 195 -15.88 -1.58 3.28
C ARG A 195 -14.82 -2.52 3.86
N ILE A 196 -13.79 -2.86 3.08
CA ILE A 196 -12.70 -3.70 3.57
C ILE A 196 -11.91 -2.96 4.64
N ILE A 197 -11.56 -1.68 4.41
CA ILE A 197 -10.86 -0.84 5.38
C ILE A 197 -11.70 -0.68 6.66
N SER A 198 -13.01 -0.46 6.53
CA SER A 198 -13.91 -0.34 7.70
C SER A 198 -13.97 -1.63 8.55
N ARG A 199 -13.83 -2.82 7.93
CA ARG A 199 -13.72 -4.10 8.66
C ARG A 199 -12.41 -4.24 9.44
N LEU A 200 -11.43 -3.38 9.17
CA LEU A 200 -10.18 -3.29 9.92
C LEU A 200 -10.27 -2.26 11.07
N ASN A 201 -11.49 -1.85 11.42
CA ASN A 201 -11.81 -0.85 12.47
C ASN A 201 -11.33 0.57 12.15
N VAL A 202 -11.10 0.88 10.88
CA VAL A 202 -10.90 2.25 10.40
C VAL A 202 -12.22 2.74 9.84
N GLN A 203 -12.99 3.46 10.66
CA GLN A 203 -14.26 4.03 10.23
C GLN A 203 -14.01 5.10 9.16
N LEU A 204 -14.61 4.92 7.99
CA LEU A 204 -14.53 5.84 6.87
C LEU A 204 -15.84 6.62 6.74
N ILE A 205 -15.74 7.93 6.75
CA ILE A 205 -16.85 8.87 6.53
C ILE A 205 -16.73 9.42 5.12
N LYS A 206 -17.77 9.28 4.31
CA LYS A 206 -17.81 9.87 2.97
C LYS A 206 -17.91 11.39 3.09
N VAL A 207 -16.98 12.11 2.43
CA VAL A 207 -16.83 13.57 2.57
C VAL A 207 -16.98 14.33 1.25
N GLY A 208 -17.56 13.72 0.23
CA GLY A 208 -17.79 14.40 -1.04
C GLY A 208 -18.49 13.52 -2.08
N SER A 209 -18.67 14.08 -3.27
CA SER A 209 -19.32 13.41 -4.40
C SER A 209 -18.46 12.35 -5.05
N ALA A 210 -19.07 11.56 -5.93
CA ALA A 210 -18.36 10.60 -6.77
C ALA A 210 -17.36 11.31 -7.71
N TYR A 211 -16.23 10.68 -7.91
CA TYR A 211 -15.21 11.08 -8.85
C TYR A 211 -14.84 9.90 -9.76
N GLU A 212 -14.87 10.13 -11.06
CA GLU A 212 -14.52 9.12 -12.05
C GLU A 212 -13.00 9.15 -12.29
N HIS A 213 -12.33 8.13 -11.75
CA HIS A 213 -10.89 7.93 -11.92
C HIS A 213 -10.60 6.43 -11.83
N ARG A 214 -10.40 5.77 -12.98
CA ARG A 214 -10.25 4.31 -13.04
C ARG A 214 -11.42 3.59 -12.35
N GLY A 215 -12.65 3.98 -12.74
CA GLY A 215 -13.92 3.62 -12.11
C GLY A 215 -14.34 4.61 -11.01
N THR A 216 -15.58 4.48 -10.59
CA THR A 216 -16.23 5.39 -9.63
C THR A 216 -15.57 5.29 -8.24
N ARG A 217 -15.04 6.39 -7.76
CA ARG A 217 -14.42 6.52 -6.43
C ARG A 217 -15.12 7.61 -5.63
N TYR A 218 -14.93 7.56 -4.33
CA TYR A 218 -15.46 8.57 -3.40
C TYR A 218 -14.36 9.01 -2.45
N PRO A 219 -14.36 10.29 -2.08
CA PRO A 219 -13.49 10.79 -1.02
C PRO A 219 -14.05 10.36 0.34
N PHE A 220 -13.16 9.79 1.16
CA PHE A 220 -13.46 9.39 2.55
C PHE A 220 -12.45 10.03 3.50
N LEU A 221 -12.95 10.32 4.71
CA LEU A 221 -12.14 10.76 5.84
C LEU A 221 -12.15 9.66 6.92
N ALA A 222 -10.99 9.41 7.52
CA ALA A 222 -10.85 8.56 8.69
C ALA A 222 -10.27 9.34 9.87
N ASN A 223 -10.83 9.16 11.06
CA ASN A 223 -10.25 9.64 12.32
C ASN A 223 -9.39 8.53 12.94
N ILE A 224 -8.09 8.60 12.69
CA ILE A 224 -7.13 7.57 13.11
C ILE A 224 -6.88 7.63 14.62
N ARG A 225 -6.84 8.81 15.20
CA ARG A 225 -6.72 8.97 16.66
C ARG A 225 -7.86 8.24 17.37
N GLN A 226 -9.09 8.46 16.96
CA GLN A 226 -10.25 7.79 17.52
C GLN A 226 -10.20 6.27 17.29
N ALA A 227 -9.84 5.83 16.08
CA ALA A 227 -9.73 4.42 15.75
C ALA A 227 -8.71 3.69 16.64
N VAL A 228 -7.54 4.31 16.87
CA VAL A 228 -6.50 3.77 17.76
C VAL A 228 -6.95 3.75 19.21
N GLU A 229 -7.60 4.79 19.69
CA GLU A 229 -8.13 4.86 21.07
C GLU A 229 -9.22 3.82 21.33
N GLN A 230 -10.12 3.63 20.37
CA GLN A 230 -11.15 2.57 20.42
C GLN A 230 -10.50 1.19 20.41
N ALA A 231 -9.48 0.96 19.57
CA ALA A 231 -8.74 -0.28 19.54
C ALA A 231 -8.04 -0.56 20.88
N LYS A 232 -7.49 0.45 21.55
CA LYS A 232 -6.86 0.30 22.88
C LYS A 232 -7.85 -0.08 23.97
N LYS A 233 -9.10 0.40 23.89
CA LYS A 233 -10.18 0.17 24.87
C LYS A 233 -10.95 -1.13 24.61
N GLY A 234 -10.89 -1.65 23.39
CA GLY A 234 -11.63 -2.82 22.94
C GLY A 234 -10.89 -4.14 23.13
N CYS A 235 -11.24 -5.11 22.32
CA CYS A 235 -10.62 -6.42 22.33
C CYS A 235 -9.12 -6.34 21.97
N PRO A 236 -8.22 -7.05 22.68
CA PRO A 236 -6.77 -7.06 22.40
C PRO A 236 -6.43 -7.40 20.95
N ASP A 237 -7.23 -8.26 20.30
CA ASP A 237 -7.03 -8.63 18.89
C ASP A 237 -7.32 -7.48 17.92
N MET A 238 -8.20 -6.54 18.31
CA MET A 238 -8.49 -5.33 17.53
C MET A 238 -7.40 -4.28 17.70
N ALA A 239 -6.84 -4.18 18.91
CA ALA A 239 -5.70 -3.30 19.18
C ALA A 239 -4.50 -3.69 18.31
N ALA A 240 -4.24 -4.99 18.15
CA ALA A 240 -3.13 -5.51 17.33
C ALA A 240 -3.24 -5.14 15.83
N THR A 241 -4.42 -4.71 15.35
CA THR A 241 -4.62 -4.30 13.94
C THR A 241 -4.12 -2.89 13.65
N LEU A 242 -4.28 -1.95 14.59
CA LEU A 242 -3.91 -0.53 14.40
C LEU A 242 -2.88 -0.03 15.42
N TYR A 243 -2.63 -0.79 16.47
CA TYR A 243 -1.69 -0.43 17.53
C TYR A 243 -0.85 -1.64 17.91
N SER A 244 0.46 -1.47 17.92
CA SER A 244 1.41 -2.46 18.44
C SER A 244 2.39 -1.77 19.36
N LYS A 245 2.75 -2.42 20.49
CA LYS A 245 3.88 -1.98 21.34
C LYS A 245 5.24 -2.20 20.67
N LYS A 246 5.30 -3.07 19.66
CA LYS A 246 6.49 -3.21 18.80
C LYS A 246 6.46 -2.17 17.72
N ALA A 247 7.63 -1.72 17.26
CA ALA A 247 7.75 -0.87 16.10
C ALA A 247 7.00 -1.51 14.93
N ALA A 248 6.00 -0.81 14.39
CA ALA A 248 5.18 -1.32 13.29
C ALA A 248 5.91 -1.22 11.94
N TYR A 249 7.03 -0.53 11.91
CA TYR A 249 7.95 -0.41 10.77
C TYR A 249 9.38 -0.21 11.25
N THR A 250 10.34 -0.42 10.36
CA THR A 250 11.75 -0.04 10.53
C THR A 250 12.15 0.91 9.40
N ARG A 251 13.13 1.78 9.61
CA ARG A 251 13.68 2.61 8.55
C ARG A 251 14.63 1.79 7.69
N PHE A 252 14.68 2.08 6.39
CA PHE A 252 15.60 1.39 5.51
C PHE A 252 17.05 1.69 5.90
N THR A 253 17.36 2.94 6.18
CA THR A 253 18.68 3.41 6.61
C THR A 253 19.14 2.80 7.94
N GLU A 254 18.23 2.48 8.87
CA GLU A 254 18.55 1.85 10.16
C GLU A 254 18.97 0.38 10.03
N ARG A 255 18.71 -0.25 8.88
CA ARG A 255 19.06 -1.67 8.66
C ARG A 255 20.54 -1.93 8.40
N GLY A 256 21.36 -0.88 8.30
CA GLY A 256 22.79 -1.02 8.01
C GLY A 256 23.05 -1.68 6.65
N MET A 257 22.07 -1.70 5.74
CA MET A 257 22.31 -2.06 4.37
C MET A 257 23.08 -0.90 3.72
N PRO A 258 24.32 -1.12 3.23
CA PRO A 258 25.02 -0.08 2.49
C PRO A 258 24.11 0.34 1.33
N ALA A 259 24.13 1.62 0.98
CA ALA A 259 23.70 2.06 -0.34
C ALA A 259 24.52 1.23 -1.33
N ARG A 260 23.94 0.16 -1.84
CA ARG A 260 24.61 -0.65 -2.86
C ARG A 260 24.74 0.24 -4.07
N GLU A 261 25.97 0.40 -4.55
CA GLU A 261 26.17 0.85 -5.91
C GLU A 261 25.28 -0.05 -6.79
N MET A 262 24.34 0.58 -7.49
CA MET A 262 23.37 -0.11 -8.34
C MET A 262 24.16 -0.80 -9.46
N HIS A 263 24.36 -2.11 -9.35
CA HIS A 263 24.75 -2.91 -10.48
C HIS A 263 23.51 -3.14 -11.34
N GLU A 264 23.64 -2.99 -12.66
CA GLU A 264 22.56 -3.23 -13.64
C GLU A 264 21.89 -4.61 -13.46
N ASP A 265 22.59 -5.59 -12.88
CA ASP A 265 22.09 -6.93 -12.61
C ASP A 265 21.05 -7.01 -11.47
N ASP A 266 20.99 -6.02 -10.58
CA ASP A 266 20.00 -5.98 -9.48
C ASP A 266 18.59 -5.62 -10.00
N PHE A 267 18.47 -5.03 -11.19
CA PHE A 267 17.21 -4.71 -11.85
C PHE A 267 16.39 -5.94 -12.28
N TYR A 268 17.08 -7.03 -12.59
CA TYR A 268 16.42 -8.26 -13.04
C TYR A 268 15.93 -9.16 -11.90
N GLN A 269 16.25 -8.85 -10.64
CA GLN A 269 15.70 -9.58 -9.48
C GLN A 269 14.38 -8.98 -8.94
N VAL A 270 13.99 -7.80 -9.40
CA VAL A 270 12.74 -7.14 -9.03
C VAL A 270 11.73 -7.14 -10.20
N ALA A 271 12.17 -7.45 -11.41
CA ALA A 271 11.34 -7.58 -12.60
C ALA A 271 10.76 -9.00 -12.75
#